data_fc2a7afee422d44e95a7b4a2ebe655b9
#
_entry.id   fc2a7afee422d44e95a7b4a2ebe655b9
#
_cell.length_a   1.000
_cell.length_b   1.000
_cell.length_c   1.000
_cell.angle_alpha   90.00
_cell.angle_beta   90.00
_cell.angle_gamma   90.00
#
_symmetry.space_group_name_H-M   'P 1'
#
loop_
_entity.id
_entity.type
_entity.pdbx_description
1 polymer ?
#
loop_
_entity_poly.entity_id
_entity_poly.type
_entity_poly.pdbx_seq_one_letter_code
_entity_poly.pdbx_strand_id
1 'polypeptide(L)'
;MSIELILTHPGGAHKDDYLACSLLVAQHGAPIERREPKQADLDNERVLVVDVGGQHEPERGNFDHHQFPRDHDPVCALSLVLQDLGLYEDAKMFCDWLEPAEWFDTRGAGGTAKWLGVDRDIISKLNSPMDVTLLRRFAQSERLEPGD
;
A
#
# COMPACT_ATOMS: atom_id res chain seq x y z
N MET A 1 16.85 0.91 15.66
CA MET A 1 17.67 0.85 14.42
C MET A 1 17.05 1.81 13.41
N SER A 2 17.81 2.60 12.66
CA SER A 2 17.24 3.51 11.66
C SER A 2 16.93 2.75 10.37
N ILE A 3 15.74 2.97 9.80
CA ILE A 3 15.38 2.45 8.47
C ILE A 3 16.19 3.21 7.42
N GLU A 4 16.68 2.50 6.41
CA GLU A 4 17.52 3.05 5.34
C GLU A 4 16.78 3.17 4.02
N LEU A 5 15.76 2.33 3.82
CA LEU A 5 15.06 2.22 2.55
C LEU A 5 13.63 1.72 2.77
N ILE A 6 12.70 2.27 2.02
CA ILE A 6 11.35 1.73 1.81
C ILE A 6 11.32 1.22 0.38
N LEU A 7 10.92 -0.02 0.17
CA LEU A 7 10.90 -0.66 -1.12
C LEU A 7 9.49 -1.11 -1.47
N THR A 8 9.01 -0.79 -2.67
CA THR A 8 7.73 -1.25 -3.19
C THR A 8 7.86 -1.69 -4.65
N HIS A 9 6.81 -2.32 -5.19
CA HIS A 9 6.80 -2.89 -6.53
C HIS A 9 7.00 -1.84 -7.63
N PRO A 10 7.60 -2.22 -8.77
CA PRO A 10 7.67 -1.37 -9.97
C PRO A 10 6.32 -1.37 -10.72
N GLY A 11 6.23 -0.56 -11.78
CA GLY A 11 5.08 -0.52 -12.67
C GLY A 11 3.96 0.39 -12.17
N GLY A 12 2.69 -0.02 -12.34
CA GLY A 12 1.53 0.77 -11.93
C GLY A 12 1.53 1.02 -10.42
N ALA A 13 1.00 2.16 -10.00
CA ALA A 13 0.84 2.49 -8.59
C ALA A 13 -0.64 2.50 -8.22
N HIS A 14 -0.95 2.10 -7.00
CA HIS A 14 -2.27 2.10 -6.40
C HIS A 14 -2.31 3.04 -5.19
N LYS A 15 -3.49 3.28 -4.64
CA LYS A 15 -3.60 4.02 -3.37
C LYS A 15 -2.92 3.26 -2.23
N ASP A 16 -2.91 1.95 -2.31
CA ASP A 16 -2.35 1.06 -1.32
C ASP A 16 -0.84 1.30 -1.14
N ASP A 17 -0.03 0.99 -2.16
CA ASP A 17 1.43 1.14 -2.12
C ASP A 17 1.85 2.59 -1.88
N TYR A 18 1.16 3.55 -2.53
CA TYR A 18 1.45 4.97 -2.37
C TYR A 18 1.25 5.47 -0.93
N LEU A 19 0.10 5.16 -0.31
CA LEU A 19 -0.22 5.63 1.03
C LEU A 19 0.58 4.88 2.10
N ALA A 20 0.79 3.57 1.94
CA ALA A 20 1.64 2.79 2.84
C ALA A 20 3.08 3.34 2.86
N CYS A 21 3.68 3.57 1.67
CA CYS A 21 4.99 4.20 1.57
C CYS A 21 5.03 5.60 2.18
N SER A 22 3.98 6.41 1.95
CA SER A 22 3.90 7.77 2.50
C SER A 22 3.89 7.79 4.03
N LEU A 23 3.16 6.88 4.68
CA LEU A 23 3.18 6.72 6.13
C LEU A 23 4.56 6.36 6.65
N LEU A 24 5.23 5.42 6.00
CA LEU A 24 6.56 4.97 6.39
C LEU A 24 7.63 6.05 6.18
N VAL A 25 7.52 6.86 5.11
CA VAL A 25 8.39 8.05 4.93
C VAL A 25 8.16 9.04 6.06
N ALA A 26 6.90 9.32 6.41
CA ALA A 26 6.59 10.24 7.51
C ALA A 26 7.14 9.75 8.86
N GLN A 27 7.12 8.43 9.09
CA GLN A 27 7.61 7.80 10.32
C GLN A 27 9.14 7.74 10.40
N HIS A 28 9.81 7.41 9.29
CA HIS A 28 11.23 7.03 9.29
C HIS A 28 12.14 8.01 8.56
N GLY A 29 11.61 8.87 7.68
CA GLY A 29 12.41 9.77 6.86
C GLY A 29 13.32 9.04 5.87
N ALA A 30 12.97 7.81 5.48
CA ALA A 30 13.76 7.00 4.57
C ALA A 30 13.29 7.20 3.10
N PRO A 31 14.20 7.09 2.12
CA PRO A 31 13.83 7.16 0.71
C PRO A 31 13.02 5.94 0.27
N ILE A 32 12.27 6.08 -0.84
CA ILE A 32 11.54 4.99 -1.48
C ILE A 32 12.30 4.56 -2.75
N GLU A 33 12.41 3.25 -2.98
CA GLU A 33 12.76 2.65 -4.28
C GLU A 33 11.62 1.79 -4.79
N ARG A 34 11.35 1.89 -6.10
CA ARG A 34 10.32 1.10 -6.77
C ARG A 34 10.98 0.09 -7.70
N ARG A 35 11.17 -1.12 -7.20
CA ARG A 35 11.77 -2.26 -7.89
C ARG A 35 11.37 -3.58 -7.24
N GLU A 36 11.59 -4.69 -7.92
CA GLU A 36 11.44 -6.01 -7.29
C GLU A 36 12.45 -6.18 -6.13
N PRO A 37 12.01 -6.70 -4.97
CA PRO A 37 12.90 -7.02 -3.87
C PRO A 37 13.80 -8.22 -4.20
N LYS A 38 15.03 -8.18 -3.69
CA LYS A 38 15.89 -9.36 -3.61
C LYS A 38 15.72 -10.02 -2.25
N GLN A 39 16.13 -11.26 -2.11
CA GLN A 39 16.09 -11.94 -0.81
C GLN A 39 16.84 -11.15 0.28
N ALA A 40 17.95 -10.51 -0.08
CA ALA A 40 18.71 -9.67 0.84
C ALA A 40 17.94 -8.44 1.33
N ASP A 41 16.98 -7.93 0.55
CA ASP A 41 16.10 -6.83 0.99
C ASP A 41 15.10 -7.35 2.04
N LEU A 42 14.49 -8.51 1.78
CA LEU A 42 13.51 -9.15 2.68
C LEU A 42 14.14 -9.60 4.02
N ASP A 43 15.41 -9.94 4.01
CA ASP A 43 16.16 -10.38 5.20
C ASP A 43 16.80 -9.21 5.98
N ASN A 44 16.71 -7.98 5.48
CA ASN A 44 17.34 -6.80 6.06
C ASN A 44 16.34 -5.96 6.86
N GLU A 45 16.38 -6.03 8.19
CA GLU A 45 15.51 -5.27 9.11
C GLU A 45 15.62 -3.74 8.98
N ARG A 46 16.53 -3.21 8.16
CA ARG A 46 16.66 -1.77 7.85
C ARG A 46 15.98 -1.39 6.54
N VAL A 47 15.39 -2.36 5.83
CA VAL A 47 14.62 -2.18 4.60
C VAL A 47 13.18 -2.57 4.86
N LEU A 48 12.26 -1.65 4.67
CA LEU A 48 10.82 -1.93 4.74
C LEU A 48 10.33 -2.30 3.34
N VAL A 49 9.76 -3.49 3.18
CA VAL A 49 9.26 -4.00 1.90
C VAL A 49 7.73 -3.99 1.92
N VAL A 50 7.11 -3.28 0.98
CA VAL A 50 5.69 -2.93 1.00
C VAL A 50 5.02 -3.34 -0.29
N ASP A 51 3.91 -4.07 -0.19
CA ASP A 51 3.06 -4.47 -1.32
C ASP A 51 3.78 -5.30 -2.39
N VAL A 52 4.83 -6.01 -1.98
CA VAL A 52 5.64 -6.87 -2.86
C VAL A 52 6.47 -7.84 -2.02
N GLY A 53 6.92 -8.93 -2.63
CA GLY A 53 7.84 -9.90 -2.01
C GLY A 53 7.18 -11.14 -1.42
N GLY A 54 5.85 -11.19 -1.35
CA GLY A 54 5.10 -12.38 -0.93
C GLY A 54 5.22 -12.72 0.55
N GLN A 55 5.63 -11.76 1.41
CA GLN A 55 5.84 -11.99 2.84
C GLN A 55 5.14 -10.95 3.69
N HIS A 56 4.53 -11.40 4.78
CA HIS A 56 4.04 -10.55 5.84
C HIS A 56 4.72 -10.94 7.16
N GLU A 57 5.83 -10.29 7.44
CA GLU A 57 6.65 -10.45 8.63
C GLU A 57 6.99 -9.07 9.21
N PRO A 58 6.08 -8.45 10.00
CA PRO A 58 6.26 -7.07 10.49
C PRO A 58 7.54 -6.87 11.28
N GLU A 59 7.97 -7.87 12.05
CA GLU A 59 9.23 -7.87 12.81
C GLU A 59 10.48 -7.74 11.92
N ARG A 60 10.36 -8.05 10.62
CA ARG A 60 11.39 -7.89 9.60
C ARG A 60 11.14 -6.71 8.66
N GLY A 61 10.01 -6.02 8.84
CA GLY A 61 9.61 -4.91 7.98
C GLY A 61 8.99 -5.32 6.64
N ASN A 62 8.42 -6.53 6.53
CA ASN A 62 7.79 -7.03 5.30
C ASN A 62 6.27 -6.96 5.41
N PHE A 63 5.62 -6.20 4.50
CA PHE A 63 4.19 -5.89 4.50
C PHE A 63 3.57 -6.18 3.13
N ASP A 64 3.45 -7.46 2.77
CA ASP A 64 2.76 -7.88 1.55
C ASP A 64 1.51 -8.70 1.89
N HIS A 65 0.46 -8.55 1.10
CA HIS A 65 -0.82 -9.23 1.28
C HIS A 65 -1.17 -10.19 0.13
N HIS A 66 -0.41 -10.18 -0.96
CA HIS A 66 -0.70 -10.96 -2.18
C HIS A 66 -0.73 -12.49 -1.94
N GLN A 67 -0.02 -12.99 -0.93
CA GLN A 67 0.00 -14.39 -0.54
C GLN A 67 -1.21 -14.82 0.28
N PHE A 68 -2.06 -13.88 0.73
CA PHE A 68 -3.25 -14.23 1.52
C PHE A 68 -4.30 -14.97 0.69
N PRO A 69 -5.03 -15.94 1.27
CA PRO A 69 -6.10 -16.63 0.58
C PRO A 69 -7.17 -15.65 0.05
N ARG A 70 -7.82 -16.01 -1.06
CA ARG A 70 -8.86 -15.17 -1.68
C ARG A 70 -10.08 -14.91 -0.80
N ASP A 71 -10.35 -15.77 0.16
CA ASP A 71 -11.43 -15.66 1.16
C ASP A 71 -11.00 -14.95 2.45
N HIS A 72 -9.72 -14.53 2.53
CA HIS A 72 -9.24 -13.66 3.60
C HIS A 72 -10.01 -12.33 3.59
N ASP A 73 -10.22 -11.73 4.76
CA ASP A 73 -10.78 -10.38 4.85
C ASP A 73 -9.97 -9.41 3.96
N PRO A 74 -10.61 -8.41 3.35
CA PRO A 74 -9.91 -7.43 2.53
C PRO A 74 -8.88 -6.66 3.37
N VAL A 75 -7.61 -7.00 3.19
CA VAL A 75 -6.45 -6.36 3.84
C VAL A 75 -5.42 -6.11 2.77
N CYS A 76 -4.98 -4.88 2.65
CA CYS A 76 -3.95 -4.45 1.71
C CYS A 76 -2.67 -4.02 2.45
N ALA A 77 -1.60 -3.68 1.76
CA ALA A 77 -0.34 -3.31 2.41
C ALA A 77 -0.48 -2.08 3.31
N LEU A 78 -1.32 -1.10 2.92
CA LEU A 78 -1.66 0.04 3.78
C LEU A 78 -2.28 -0.41 5.11
N SER A 79 -3.20 -1.38 5.09
CA SER A 79 -3.81 -1.93 6.30
C SER A 79 -2.76 -2.56 7.20
N LEU A 80 -1.84 -3.35 6.63
CA LEU A 80 -0.76 -4.01 7.36
C LEU A 80 0.18 -3.00 8.03
N VAL A 81 0.56 -1.95 7.30
CA VAL A 81 1.38 -0.85 7.85
C VAL A 81 0.64 -0.11 8.96
N LEU A 82 -0.65 0.20 8.78
CA LEU A 82 -1.46 0.85 9.81
C LEU A 82 -1.60 -0.03 11.08
N GLN A 83 -1.71 -1.35 10.91
CA GLN A 83 -1.75 -2.29 12.03
C GLN A 83 -0.43 -2.31 12.79
N ASP A 84 0.70 -2.35 12.10
CA ASP A 84 2.03 -2.31 12.70
C ASP A 84 2.29 -1.00 13.47
N LEU A 85 1.82 0.12 12.93
CA LEU A 85 1.89 1.43 13.59
C LEU A 85 0.87 1.61 14.73
N GLY A 86 -0.05 0.65 14.94
CA GLY A 86 -1.12 0.75 15.93
C GLY A 86 -2.19 1.80 15.60
N LEU A 87 -2.32 2.18 14.32
CA LEU A 87 -3.22 3.23 13.83
C LEU A 87 -4.45 2.70 13.08
N TYR A 88 -4.55 1.39 12.87
CA TYR A 88 -5.57 0.81 11.99
C TYR A 88 -7.00 1.08 12.47
N GLU A 89 -7.29 0.90 13.77
CA GLU A 89 -8.62 1.12 14.31
C GLU A 89 -9.02 2.59 14.28
N ASP A 90 -8.09 3.49 14.57
CA ASP A 90 -8.32 4.92 14.44
C ASP A 90 -8.55 5.32 12.97
N ALA A 91 -7.76 4.78 12.06
CA ALA A 91 -7.91 5.02 10.63
C ALA A 91 -9.28 4.53 10.12
N LYS A 92 -9.77 3.39 10.56
CA LYS A 92 -11.13 2.90 10.23
C LYS A 92 -12.22 3.83 10.76
N MET A 93 -12.00 4.45 11.91
CA MET A 93 -12.97 5.36 12.51
C MET A 93 -13.03 6.72 11.80
N PHE A 94 -11.89 7.23 11.32
CA PHE A 94 -11.78 8.59 10.78
C PHE A 94 -11.64 8.67 9.26
N CYS A 95 -11.36 7.56 8.59
CA CYS A 95 -11.10 7.51 7.15
C CYS A 95 -12.11 6.63 6.43
N ASP A 96 -13.27 7.16 6.09
CA ASP A 96 -14.36 6.46 5.39
C ASP A 96 -13.91 5.82 4.05
N TRP A 97 -12.79 6.25 3.50
CA TRP A 97 -12.21 5.75 2.26
C TRP A 97 -11.31 4.52 2.45
N LEU A 98 -10.92 4.17 3.69
CA LEU A 98 -9.95 3.08 3.93
C LEU A 98 -10.53 1.73 3.54
N GLU A 99 -11.69 1.37 4.07
CA GLU A 99 -12.35 0.10 3.76
C GLU A 99 -12.68 -0.05 2.26
N PRO A 100 -13.22 0.99 1.56
CA PRO A 100 -13.30 0.98 0.10
C PRO A 100 -11.97 0.76 -0.62
N ALA A 101 -10.86 1.32 -0.13
CA ALA A 101 -9.53 1.12 -0.70
C ALA A 101 -9.06 -0.33 -0.54
N GLU A 102 -9.24 -0.95 0.63
CA GLU A 102 -8.97 -2.36 0.89
C GLU A 102 -9.75 -3.28 -0.06
N TRP A 103 -11.05 -3.03 -0.22
CA TRP A 103 -11.89 -3.77 -1.15
C TRP A 103 -11.45 -3.60 -2.60
N PHE A 104 -11.12 -2.38 -2.98
CA PHE A 104 -10.71 -2.08 -4.35
C PHE A 104 -9.40 -2.79 -4.70
N ASP A 105 -8.43 -2.74 -3.81
CA ASP A 105 -7.13 -3.35 -4.00
C ASP A 105 -7.22 -4.89 -4.06
N THR A 106 -7.95 -5.49 -3.12
CA THR A 106 -8.01 -6.96 -2.98
C THR A 106 -9.06 -7.63 -3.86
N ARG A 107 -10.15 -6.96 -4.22
CA ARG A 107 -11.31 -7.50 -4.96
C ARG A 107 -11.59 -6.78 -6.27
N GLY A 108 -10.88 -5.71 -6.57
CA GLY A 108 -11.05 -4.88 -7.76
C GLY A 108 -12.38 -4.13 -7.80
N ALA A 109 -12.58 -3.36 -8.88
CA ALA A 109 -13.78 -2.53 -9.06
C ALA A 109 -15.10 -3.31 -8.99
N GLY A 110 -15.13 -4.53 -9.53
CA GLY A 110 -16.33 -5.37 -9.51
C GLY A 110 -16.70 -5.86 -8.11
N GLY A 111 -15.72 -6.30 -7.33
CA GLY A 111 -15.91 -6.74 -5.94
C GLY A 111 -16.34 -5.58 -5.05
N THR A 112 -15.70 -4.43 -5.21
CA THR A 112 -16.03 -3.21 -4.46
C THR A 112 -17.45 -2.73 -4.77
N ALA A 113 -17.84 -2.69 -6.04
CA ALA A 113 -19.20 -2.31 -6.44
C ALA A 113 -20.26 -3.24 -5.83
N LYS A 114 -20.00 -4.55 -5.87
CA LYS A 114 -20.90 -5.55 -5.26
C LYS A 114 -21.04 -5.36 -3.75
N TRP A 115 -19.93 -5.11 -3.07
CA TRP A 115 -19.92 -4.86 -1.63
C TRP A 115 -20.68 -3.58 -1.27
N LEU A 116 -20.49 -2.50 -2.04
CA LEU A 116 -21.21 -1.23 -1.85
C LEU A 116 -22.68 -1.27 -2.31
N GLY A 117 -23.09 -2.29 -3.05
CA GLY A 117 -24.45 -2.36 -3.62
C GLY A 117 -24.71 -1.36 -4.74
N VAL A 118 -23.68 -1.01 -5.52
CA VAL A 118 -23.76 -0.06 -6.64
C VAL A 118 -23.31 -0.70 -7.95
N ASP A 119 -23.65 -0.08 -9.09
CA ASP A 119 -23.16 -0.51 -10.39
C ASP A 119 -21.65 -0.25 -10.52
N ARG A 120 -20.93 -1.19 -11.17
CA ARG A 120 -19.49 -1.08 -11.40
C ARG A 120 -19.08 0.23 -12.08
N ASP A 121 -19.93 0.73 -13.00
CA ASP A 121 -19.65 1.98 -13.74
C ASP A 121 -19.60 3.21 -12.83
N ILE A 122 -20.25 3.17 -11.67
CA ILE A 122 -20.19 4.23 -10.67
C ILE A 122 -18.78 4.32 -10.10
N ILE A 123 -18.16 3.17 -9.74
CA ILE A 123 -16.82 3.12 -9.17
C ILE A 123 -15.79 3.77 -10.13
N SER A 124 -15.88 3.50 -11.42
CA SER A 124 -14.95 4.08 -12.38
C SER A 124 -15.09 5.60 -12.58
N LYS A 125 -16.24 6.16 -12.23
CA LYS A 125 -16.50 7.62 -12.29
C LYS A 125 -16.02 8.39 -11.07
N LEU A 126 -15.64 7.70 -10.00
CA LEU A 126 -15.19 8.32 -8.75
C LEU A 126 -13.68 8.62 -8.73
N ASN A 127 -12.96 8.37 -9.82
CA ASN A 127 -11.54 8.69 -9.91
C ASN A 127 -11.32 10.21 -9.87
N SER A 128 -10.62 10.66 -8.86
CA SER A 128 -10.17 12.04 -8.75
C SER A 128 -9.01 12.31 -9.71
N PRO A 129 -9.02 13.45 -10.46
CA PRO A 129 -7.85 13.86 -11.24
C PRO A 129 -6.57 14.00 -10.42
N MET A 130 -6.69 14.39 -9.15
CA MET A 130 -5.55 14.48 -8.22
C MET A 130 -4.97 13.09 -7.93
N ASP A 131 -5.81 12.11 -7.58
CA ASP A 131 -5.38 10.75 -7.33
C ASP A 131 -4.65 10.17 -8.54
N VAL A 132 -5.25 10.30 -9.73
CA VAL A 132 -4.66 9.81 -10.98
C VAL A 132 -3.30 10.47 -11.25
N THR A 133 -3.16 11.77 -11.00
CA THR A 133 -1.91 12.50 -11.20
C THR A 133 -0.83 12.07 -10.22
N LEU A 134 -1.16 11.95 -8.93
CA LEU A 134 -0.23 11.52 -7.89
C LEU A 134 0.26 10.10 -8.14
N LEU A 135 -0.66 9.17 -8.37
CA LEU A 135 -0.31 7.76 -8.62
C LEU A 135 0.51 7.59 -9.91
N ARG A 136 0.21 8.36 -10.96
CA ARG A 136 1.00 8.33 -12.21
C ARG A 136 2.41 8.85 -11.97
N ARG A 137 2.57 9.94 -11.21
CA ARG A 137 3.89 10.49 -10.87
C ARG A 137 4.69 9.50 -10.03
N PHE A 138 4.08 8.90 -9.03
CA PHE A 138 4.69 7.87 -8.21
C PHE A 138 5.12 6.65 -9.05
N ALA A 139 4.24 6.16 -9.94
CA ALA A 139 4.53 5.04 -10.83
C ALA A 139 5.72 5.28 -11.79
N GLN A 140 5.97 6.53 -12.17
CA GLN A 140 7.07 6.91 -13.08
C GLN A 140 8.41 7.12 -12.36
N SER A 141 8.41 7.16 -11.04
CA SER A 141 9.61 7.38 -10.24
C SER A 141 10.27 6.04 -9.89
N GLU A 142 11.57 5.91 -10.08
CA GLU A 142 12.34 4.74 -9.64
C GLU A 142 12.80 4.90 -8.18
N ARG A 143 13.11 6.15 -7.79
CA ARG A 143 13.53 6.51 -6.45
C ARG A 143 12.96 7.89 -6.08
N LEU A 144 12.57 8.03 -4.83
CA LEU A 144 12.02 9.26 -4.23
C LEU A 144 12.73 9.50 -2.90
N GLU A 145 13.18 10.74 -2.70
CA GLU A 145 13.72 11.18 -1.42
C GLU A 145 12.60 11.75 -0.54
N PRO A 146 12.78 11.77 0.79
CA PRO A 146 11.82 12.42 1.68
C PRO A 146 11.60 13.89 1.30
N GLY A 147 10.37 14.24 0.97
CA GLY A 147 9.98 15.58 0.54
C GLY A 147 9.68 15.71 -0.96
N ASP A 148 9.92 14.66 -1.76
CA ASP A 148 9.48 14.61 -3.15
C ASP A 148 7.97 14.35 -3.24
#